data_6cd51a8216d1a4a997bc6d5f3b0283b3
#
_entry.id   6cd51a8216d1a4a997bc6d5f3b0283b3
#
_cell.length_a   1.000
_cell.length_b   1.000
_cell.length_c   1.000
_cell.angle_alpha   90.00
_cell.angle_beta   90.00
_cell.angle_gamma   90.00
#
_symmetry.space_group_name_H-M   'P 1'
#
loop_
_entity.id
_entity.type
_entity.pdbx_description
1 polymer ?
#
loop_
_entity_poly.entity_id
_entity_poly.type
_entity_poly.pdbx_seq_one_letter_code
_entity_poly.pdbx_strand_id
1 'polypeptide(L)'
;NWISFHENGDVVLYPMFAENRRLERREDILDTLEEKGFVINEIMDYTSAEADDIFLEGTGSIVLDRANGKAYCALSPRADEELFIEFCEDFEFTPVIFVAFQTVNGERKHIYHTNVIMCVGETFAVICADCIDDKKERKMVLDSLKGDEKEVILITEDQVNNFAGNMLEVKGTDDRR
;
A
#
# COMPACT_ATOMS: atom_id res chain seq x y z
N ASN A 1 7.99 4.01 -4.01
CA ASN A 1 7.57 3.53 -2.67
C ASN A 1 8.22 4.31 -1.52
N TRP A 2 9.23 5.14 -1.81
CA TRP A 2 9.94 5.93 -0.81
C TRP A 2 9.18 7.20 -0.39
N ILE A 3 8.15 7.59 -1.13
CA ILE A 3 7.37 8.82 -0.93
C ILE A 3 5.89 8.59 -1.25
N SER A 4 5.00 9.27 -0.53
CA SER A 4 3.60 9.44 -0.90
C SER A 4 3.14 10.87 -0.63
N PHE A 5 2.04 11.25 -1.30
CA PHE A 5 1.41 12.56 -1.22
C PHE A 5 -0.03 12.39 -0.74
N HIS A 6 -0.46 13.26 0.18
CA HIS A 6 -1.79 13.25 0.77
C HIS A 6 -2.57 14.51 0.37
N GLU A 7 -3.91 14.42 0.37
CA GLU A 7 -4.79 15.50 -0.12
C GLU A 7 -4.67 16.78 0.71
N ASN A 8 -4.33 16.66 1.99
CA ASN A 8 -4.06 17.78 2.88
C ASN A 8 -2.72 18.49 2.61
N GLY A 9 -1.94 18.03 1.62
CA GLY A 9 -0.64 18.57 1.29
C GLY A 9 0.53 17.95 2.09
N ASP A 10 0.27 16.96 2.91
CA ASP A 10 1.33 16.26 3.62
C ASP A 10 2.07 15.27 2.70
N VAL A 11 3.37 15.15 2.95
CA VAL A 11 4.27 14.25 2.26
C VAL A 11 4.84 13.27 3.26
N VAL A 12 4.90 11.99 2.89
CA VAL A 12 5.49 10.96 3.74
C VAL A 12 6.73 10.39 3.08
N LEU A 13 7.82 10.30 3.85
CA LEU A 13 9.06 9.61 3.46
C LEU A 13 9.13 8.28 4.20
N TYR A 14 9.35 7.21 3.46
CA TYR A 14 9.28 5.84 3.98
C TYR A 14 10.65 5.16 4.06
N PRO A 15 10.87 4.33 5.11
CA PRO A 15 12.07 3.50 5.21
C PRO A 15 12.03 2.36 4.19
N MET A 16 13.12 2.24 3.42
CA MET A 16 13.27 1.28 2.33
C MET A 16 14.16 0.10 2.77
N PHE A 17 13.68 -1.13 2.58
CA PHE A 17 14.40 -2.35 2.90
C PHE A 17 15.73 -2.46 2.12
N ALA A 18 15.67 -2.29 0.80
CA ALA A 18 16.84 -2.43 -0.04
C ALA A 18 17.68 -1.15 -0.02
N GLU A 19 18.95 -1.22 0.45
CA GLU A 19 19.85 -0.08 0.58
C GLU A 19 20.04 0.71 -0.72
N ASN A 20 20.12 0.03 -1.86
CA ASN A 20 20.25 0.70 -3.14
C ASN A 20 19.01 1.53 -3.51
N ARG A 21 17.83 1.18 -2.98
CA ARG A 21 16.59 1.94 -3.21
C ARG A 21 16.46 3.16 -2.30
N ARG A 22 17.22 3.22 -1.20
CA ARG A 22 17.32 4.44 -0.36
C ARG A 22 17.89 5.62 -1.14
N LEU A 23 18.70 5.34 -2.18
CA LEU A 23 19.24 6.35 -3.09
C LEU A 23 18.19 6.97 -4.04
N GLU A 24 16.98 6.41 -4.11
CA GLU A 24 15.86 6.98 -4.85
C GLU A 24 15.28 8.22 -4.17
N ARG A 25 15.54 8.43 -2.87
CA ARG A 25 15.11 9.62 -2.13
C ARG A 25 15.88 10.84 -2.64
N ARG A 26 15.15 11.73 -3.26
CA ARG A 26 15.69 12.93 -3.89
C ARG A 26 14.91 14.15 -3.40
N GLU A 27 15.56 14.98 -2.59
CA GLU A 27 14.98 16.22 -2.06
C GLU A 27 14.59 17.20 -3.16
N ASP A 28 15.36 17.26 -4.27
CA ASP A 28 15.08 18.12 -5.42
C ASP A 28 13.74 17.81 -6.11
N ILE A 29 13.13 16.66 -5.86
CA ILE A 29 11.78 16.35 -6.34
C ILE A 29 10.74 17.21 -5.63
N LEU A 30 10.90 17.43 -4.32
CA LEU A 30 10.00 18.28 -3.54
C LEU A 30 10.09 19.74 -4.02
N ASP A 31 11.31 20.26 -4.17
CA ASP A 31 11.53 21.60 -4.72
C ASP A 31 10.88 21.78 -6.11
N THR A 32 11.04 20.76 -6.99
CA THR A 32 10.44 20.76 -8.31
C THR A 32 8.91 20.79 -8.29
N LEU A 33 8.30 20.11 -7.30
CA LEU A 33 6.83 20.09 -7.14
C LEU A 33 6.33 21.44 -6.65
N GLU A 34 7.00 22.06 -5.69
CA GLU A 34 6.66 23.39 -5.19
C GLU A 34 6.79 24.45 -6.29
N GLU A 35 7.86 24.40 -7.12
CA GLU A 35 8.01 25.28 -8.30
C GLU A 35 6.86 25.10 -9.32
N LYS A 36 6.24 23.92 -9.38
CA LYS A 36 5.05 23.65 -10.21
C LYS A 36 3.72 24.02 -9.55
N GLY A 37 3.77 24.56 -8.34
CA GLY A 37 2.61 25.05 -7.62
C GLY A 37 1.94 24.02 -6.70
N PHE A 38 2.58 22.87 -6.42
CA PHE A 38 2.14 22.00 -5.34
C PHE A 38 2.46 22.63 -3.99
N VAL A 39 1.53 22.52 -3.07
CA VAL A 39 1.73 23.00 -1.70
C VAL A 39 2.09 21.83 -0.83
N ILE A 40 3.26 21.89 -0.20
CA ILE A 40 3.71 20.91 0.80
C ILE A 40 3.50 21.55 2.16
N ASN A 41 2.61 20.98 2.98
CA ASN A 41 2.27 21.52 4.31
C ASN A 41 3.18 20.94 5.38
N GLU A 42 3.37 19.61 5.37
CA GLU A 42 4.21 18.90 6.33
C GLU A 42 4.95 17.74 5.64
N ILE A 43 6.13 17.41 6.16
CA ILE A 43 6.88 16.22 5.73
C ILE A 43 7.01 15.30 6.95
N MET A 44 6.33 14.17 6.90
CA MET A 44 6.45 13.11 7.89
C MET A 44 7.53 12.13 7.46
N ASP A 45 8.59 12.02 8.25
CA ASP A 45 9.78 11.26 7.90
C ASP A 45 9.97 10.05 8.83
N TYR A 46 9.62 8.85 8.33
CA TYR A 46 9.83 7.57 9.03
C TYR A 46 11.18 6.92 8.69
N THR A 47 12.04 7.57 7.90
CA THR A 47 13.27 6.94 7.40
C THR A 47 14.30 6.62 8.49
N SER A 48 14.20 7.24 9.67
CA SER A 48 15.03 6.90 10.82
C SER A 48 14.87 5.45 11.30
N ALA A 49 13.74 4.81 11.04
CA ALA A 49 13.47 3.41 11.37
C ALA A 49 14.41 2.43 10.65
N GLU A 50 15.05 2.86 9.54
CA GLU A 50 16.08 2.06 8.85
C GLU A 50 17.30 1.73 9.73
N ALA A 51 17.57 2.52 10.76
CA ALA A 51 18.67 2.27 11.69
C ALA A 51 18.42 1.04 12.58
N ASP A 52 17.14 0.70 12.78
CA ASP A 52 16.69 -0.44 13.59
C ASP A 52 16.20 -1.62 12.71
N ASP A 53 16.51 -1.59 11.40
CA ASP A 53 16.04 -2.58 10.41
C ASP A 53 14.51 -2.70 10.33
N ILE A 54 13.79 -1.60 10.58
CA ILE A 54 12.33 -1.50 10.46
C ILE A 54 11.99 -0.80 9.14
N PHE A 55 11.08 -1.40 8.37
CA PHE A 55 10.77 -0.93 7.02
C PHE A 55 9.26 -0.85 6.78
N LEU A 56 8.87 0.16 5.99
CA LEU A 56 7.50 0.32 5.47
C LEU A 56 7.60 0.99 4.10
N GLU A 57 7.53 0.20 3.03
CA GLU A 57 7.74 0.70 1.66
C GLU A 57 6.46 1.32 1.07
N GLY A 58 5.97 2.40 1.69
CA GLY A 58 4.91 3.31 1.24
C GLY A 58 3.85 2.68 0.34
N THR A 59 3.68 3.22 -0.85
CA THR A 59 2.65 2.80 -1.83
C THR A 59 2.78 1.36 -2.34
N GLY A 60 3.86 0.65 -2.04
CA GLY A 60 3.99 -0.78 -2.28
C GLY A 60 3.34 -1.59 -1.17
N SER A 61 3.71 -1.30 0.08
CA SER A 61 3.25 -2.02 1.28
C SER A 61 1.86 -1.58 1.74
N ILE A 62 1.45 -0.35 1.46
CA ILE A 62 0.18 0.23 1.91
C ILE A 62 -0.75 0.42 0.72
N VAL A 63 -1.94 -0.18 0.77
CA VAL A 63 -3.05 0.09 -0.15
C VAL A 63 -4.12 0.87 0.60
N LEU A 64 -4.36 2.11 0.17
CA LEU A 64 -5.29 3.02 0.83
C LEU A 64 -6.68 2.98 0.21
N ASP A 65 -7.70 2.82 1.03
CA ASP A 65 -9.08 3.15 0.74
C ASP A 65 -9.41 4.51 1.39
N ARG A 66 -9.05 5.57 0.69
CA ARG A 66 -9.20 6.95 1.20
C ARG A 66 -10.67 7.30 1.45
N ALA A 67 -11.58 6.79 0.63
CA ALA A 67 -13.02 7.07 0.75
C ALA A 67 -13.61 6.53 2.06
N ASN A 68 -13.10 5.40 2.54
CA ASN A 68 -13.59 4.73 3.75
C ASN A 68 -12.61 4.81 4.93
N GLY A 69 -11.53 5.59 4.81
CA GLY A 69 -10.54 5.80 5.87
C GLY A 69 -9.86 4.48 6.29
N LYS A 70 -9.53 3.59 5.36
CA LYS A 70 -8.88 2.30 5.65
C LYS A 70 -7.55 2.17 4.92
N ALA A 71 -6.61 1.50 5.59
CA ALA A 71 -5.33 1.14 5.02
C ALA A 71 -5.11 -0.38 5.13
N TYR A 72 -4.78 -1.02 4.02
CA TYR A 72 -4.53 -2.46 3.93
C TYR A 72 -3.03 -2.72 3.83
N CYS A 73 -2.51 -3.63 4.66
CA CYS A 73 -1.09 -3.98 4.68
C CYS A 73 -0.89 -5.49 4.84
N ALA A 74 -0.23 -6.10 3.87
CA ALA A 74 0.31 -7.45 3.98
C ALA A 74 1.70 -7.38 4.62
N LEU A 75 1.83 -7.93 5.84
CA LEU A 75 3.10 -7.92 6.58
C LEU A 75 4.18 -8.71 5.83
N SER A 76 5.37 -8.15 5.80
CA SER A 76 6.53 -8.72 5.12
C SER A 76 7.83 -8.10 5.65
N PRO A 77 9.02 -8.55 5.25
CA PRO A 77 10.26 -7.83 5.57
C PRO A 77 10.33 -6.38 5.08
N ARG A 78 9.37 -5.93 4.26
CA ARG A 78 9.26 -4.55 3.74
C ARG A 78 8.05 -3.80 4.30
N ALA A 79 7.34 -4.39 5.27
CA ALA A 79 6.13 -3.84 5.88
C ALA A 79 6.05 -4.31 7.33
N ASP A 80 6.58 -3.48 8.22
CA ASP A 80 6.53 -3.68 9.67
C ASP A 80 5.15 -3.31 10.22
N GLU A 81 4.66 -4.09 11.20
CA GLU A 81 3.33 -3.92 11.77
C GLU A 81 3.22 -2.66 12.64
N GLU A 82 4.21 -2.44 13.51
CA GLU A 82 4.15 -1.32 14.47
C GLU A 82 4.26 0.02 13.72
N LEU A 83 5.17 0.11 12.75
CA LEU A 83 5.33 1.30 11.93
C LEU A 83 4.09 1.56 11.03
N PHE A 84 3.46 0.48 10.54
CA PHE A 84 2.20 0.62 9.80
C PHE A 84 1.05 1.13 10.68
N ILE A 85 0.97 0.68 11.94
CA ILE A 85 -0.03 1.17 12.90
C ILE A 85 0.24 2.66 13.20
N GLU A 86 1.49 3.06 13.44
CA GLU A 86 1.88 4.47 13.63
C GLU A 86 1.45 5.33 12.44
N PHE A 87 1.74 4.90 11.22
CA PHE A 87 1.25 5.58 10.00
C PHE A 87 -0.27 5.71 9.98
N CYS A 88 -1.00 4.66 10.38
CA CYS A 88 -2.47 4.70 10.40
C CYS A 88 -2.99 5.67 11.47
N GLU A 89 -2.35 5.78 12.62
CA GLU A 89 -2.69 6.73 13.67
C GLU A 89 -2.45 8.18 13.21
N ASP A 90 -1.30 8.45 12.59
CA ASP A 90 -0.92 9.79 12.11
C ASP A 90 -1.86 10.30 11.00
N PHE A 91 -2.36 9.40 10.15
CA PHE A 91 -3.22 9.74 9.02
C PHE A 91 -4.71 9.37 9.21
N GLU A 92 -5.11 9.00 10.42
CA GLU A 92 -6.48 8.64 10.79
C GLU A 92 -7.10 7.50 9.94
N PHE A 93 -6.27 6.53 9.52
CA PHE A 93 -6.74 5.33 8.84
C PHE A 93 -7.03 4.19 9.82
N THR A 94 -8.05 3.41 9.53
CA THR A 94 -8.29 2.12 10.19
C THR A 94 -7.39 1.06 9.57
N PRO A 95 -6.46 0.44 10.33
CA PRO A 95 -5.56 -0.57 9.81
C PRO A 95 -6.28 -1.89 9.53
N VAL A 96 -5.99 -2.50 8.38
CA VAL A 96 -6.40 -3.87 8.03
C VAL A 96 -5.13 -4.66 7.72
N ILE A 97 -4.70 -5.43 8.72
CA ILE A 97 -3.41 -6.14 8.73
C ILE A 97 -3.62 -7.61 8.45
N PHE A 98 -2.80 -8.20 7.61
CA PHE A 98 -2.84 -9.62 7.28
C PHE A 98 -1.48 -10.11 6.76
N VAL A 99 -1.34 -11.43 6.63
CA VAL A 99 -0.15 -12.06 6.04
C VAL A 99 -0.53 -12.72 4.71
N ALA A 100 0.27 -12.48 3.68
CA ALA A 100 0.02 -13.04 2.36
C ALA A 100 1.25 -13.73 1.76
N PHE A 101 0.99 -14.76 0.96
CA PHE A 101 2.00 -15.59 0.34
C PHE A 101 1.74 -15.75 -1.15
N GLN A 102 2.81 -16.06 -1.89
CA GLN A 102 2.76 -16.49 -3.28
C GLN A 102 3.55 -17.77 -3.47
N THR A 103 3.21 -18.55 -4.47
CA THR A 103 3.95 -19.76 -4.83
C THR A 103 5.05 -19.42 -5.83
N VAL A 104 6.30 -19.59 -5.42
CA VAL A 104 7.47 -19.38 -6.26
C VAL A 104 8.27 -20.67 -6.32
N ASN A 105 8.38 -21.28 -7.50
CA ASN A 105 9.06 -22.57 -7.71
C ASN A 105 8.55 -23.69 -6.78
N GLY A 106 7.24 -23.71 -6.50
CA GLY A 106 6.60 -24.71 -5.63
C GLY A 106 6.71 -24.44 -4.13
N GLU A 107 7.32 -23.34 -3.73
CA GLU A 107 7.43 -22.90 -2.32
C GLU A 107 6.53 -21.71 -2.04
N ARG A 108 5.90 -21.68 -0.85
CA ARG A 108 5.14 -20.52 -0.37
C ARG A 108 6.12 -19.50 0.19
N LYS A 109 6.14 -18.29 -0.39
CA LYS A 109 6.97 -17.16 0.04
C LYS A 109 6.10 -15.96 0.33
N HIS A 110 6.47 -15.17 1.33
CA HIS A 110 5.76 -13.93 1.64
C HIS A 110 5.63 -13.03 0.39
N ILE A 111 4.46 -12.47 0.22
CA ILE A 111 4.29 -11.32 -0.67
C ILE A 111 5.11 -10.17 -0.07
N TYR A 112 5.92 -9.54 -0.89
CA TYR A 112 6.79 -8.45 -0.44
C TYR A 112 6.09 -7.09 -0.40
N HIS A 113 5.03 -6.88 -1.16
CA HIS A 113 4.20 -5.69 -1.19
C HIS A 113 2.73 -6.02 -1.33
N THR A 114 1.88 -5.31 -0.62
CA THR A 114 0.42 -5.47 -0.64
C THR A 114 -0.16 -5.21 -2.04
N ASN A 115 0.36 -4.19 -2.74
CA ASN A 115 -0.12 -3.81 -4.07
C ASN A 115 0.17 -4.84 -5.17
N VAL A 116 0.91 -5.90 -4.87
CA VAL A 116 1.10 -7.03 -5.80
C VAL A 116 -0.18 -7.84 -5.93
N ILE A 117 -0.92 -8.00 -4.83
CA ILE A 117 -2.08 -8.89 -4.76
C ILE A 117 -3.43 -8.19 -4.69
N MET A 118 -3.43 -6.87 -4.45
CA MET A 118 -4.68 -6.13 -4.38
C MET A 118 -4.54 -4.67 -4.80
N CYS A 119 -5.64 -4.11 -5.26
CA CYS A 119 -5.85 -2.67 -5.38
C CYS A 119 -7.28 -2.32 -4.95
N VAL A 120 -7.47 -1.06 -4.56
CA VAL A 120 -8.77 -0.53 -4.14
C VAL A 120 -9.09 0.69 -4.99
N GLY A 121 -10.23 0.64 -5.67
CA GLY A 121 -10.84 1.75 -6.37
C GLY A 121 -11.99 2.37 -5.55
N GLU A 122 -12.69 3.33 -6.13
CA GLU A 122 -13.80 4.01 -5.44
C GLU A 122 -14.97 3.07 -5.20
N THR A 123 -15.35 2.26 -6.19
CA THR A 123 -16.52 1.37 -6.12
C THR A 123 -16.17 -0.12 -6.15
N PHE A 124 -14.90 -0.47 -6.35
CA PHE A 124 -14.45 -1.84 -6.48
C PHE A 124 -13.13 -2.09 -5.74
N ALA A 125 -12.84 -3.34 -5.51
CA ALA A 125 -11.52 -3.81 -5.10
C ALA A 125 -11.17 -5.08 -5.86
N VAL A 126 -9.92 -5.20 -6.28
CA VAL A 126 -9.38 -6.44 -6.86
C VAL A 126 -8.45 -7.08 -5.83
N ILE A 127 -8.58 -8.36 -5.59
CA ILE A 127 -7.76 -9.07 -4.62
C ILE A 127 -7.56 -10.55 -4.96
N CYS A 128 -6.33 -11.04 -4.77
CA CYS A 128 -6.04 -12.47 -4.74
C CYS A 128 -6.26 -13.00 -3.31
N ALA A 129 -7.48 -13.41 -2.99
CA ALA A 129 -7.82 -13.91 -1.67
C ALA A 129 -7.08 -15.23 -1.33
N ASP A 130 -6.69 -16.02 -2.33
CA ASP A 130 -5.94 -17.27 -2.14
C ASP A 130 -4.47 -17.04 -1.73
N CYS A 131 -3.96 -15.81 -1.89
CA CYS A 131 -2.67 -15.43 -1.33
C CYS A 131 -2.70 -15.29 0.21
N ILE A 132 -3.86 -15.14 0.84
CA ILE A 132 -4.00 -15.05 2.30
C ILE A 132 -4.32 -16.45 2.82
N ASP A 133 -3.33 -17.16 3.38
CA ASP A 133 -3.46 -18.54 3.79
C ASP A 133 -4.34 -18.71 5.05
N ASP A 134 -4.23 -17.78 6.00
CA ASP A 134 -5.10 -17.80 7.19
C ASP A 134 -6.55 -17.44 6.82
N LYS A 135 -7.47 -18.36 7.13
CA LYS A 135 -8.89 -18.22 6.78
C LYS A 135 -9.60 -17.08 7.53
N LYS A 136 -9.13 -16.75 8.74
CA LYS A 136 -9.73 -15.67 9.53
C LYS A 136 -9.29 -14.32 9.01
N GLU A 137 -7.99 -14.16 8.70
CA GLU A 137 -7.47 -12.95 8.06
C GLU A 137 -8.09 -12.75 6.67
N ARG A 138 -8.14 -13.79 5.84
CA ARG A 138 -8.81 -13.77 4.53
C ARG A 138 -10.26 -13.30 4.65
N LYS A 139 -11.02 -13.87 5.62
CA LYS A 139 -12.39 -13.46 5.85
C LYS A 139 -12.48 -12.01 6.31
N MET A 140 -11.62 -11.60 7.25
CA MET A 140 -11.57 -10.22 7.76
C MET A 140 -11.33 -9.21 6.64
N VAL A 141 -10.36 -9.45 5.76
CA VAL A 141 -10.06 -8.56 4.62
C VAL A 141 -11.26 -8.49 3.66
N LEU A 142 -11.84 -9.64 3.30
CA LEU A 142 -12.99 -9.67 2.39
C LEU A 142 -14.24 -9.03 3.01
N ASP A 143 -14.48 -9.22 4.29
CA ASP A 143 -15.61 -8.60 4.99
C ASP A 143 -15.40 -7.07 5.09
N SER A 144 -14.16 -6.61 5.30
CA SER A 144 -13.83 -5.18 5.30
C SER A 144 -14.16 -4.53 3.96
N LEU A 145 -13.72 -5.11 2.84
CA LEU A 145 -13.98 -4.59 1.50
C LEU A 145 -15.48 -4.59 1.15
N LYS A 146 -16.21 -5.67 1.50
CA LYS A 146 -17.65 -5.77 1.27
C LYS A 146 -18.47 -4.85 2.16
N GLY A 147 -17.99 -4.62 3.38
CA GLY A 147 -18.65 -3.71 4.33
C GLY A 147 -18.66 -2.25 3.84
N ASP A 148 -17.75 -1.91 2.95
CA ASP A 148 -17.65 -0.62 2.28
C ASP A 148 -18.40 -0.56 0.94
N GLU A 149 -19.33 -1.51 0.72
CA GLU A 149 -20.15 -1.63 -0.48
C GLU A 149 -19.37 -1.77 -1.80
N LYS A 150 -18.08 -2.17 -1.73
CA LYS A 150 -17.26 -2.37 -2.92
C LYS A 150 -17.60 -3.67 -3.64
N GLU A 151 -17.62 -3.63 -4.97
CA GLU A 151 -17.57 -4.84 -5.79
C GLU A 151 -16.21 -5.51 -5.63
N VAL A 152 -16.17 -6.70 -5.02
CA VAL A 152 -14.92 -7.44 -4.80
C VAL A 152 -14.66 -8.40 -5.95
N ILE A 153 -13.66 -8.09 -6.76
CA ILE A 153 -13.21 -8.88 -7.90
C ILE A 153 -12.08 -9.80 -7.43
N LEU A 154 -12.35 -11.11 -7.41
CA LEU A 154 -11.36 -12.11 -7.02
C LEU A 154 -10.50 -12.49 -8.21
N ILE A 155 -9.18 -12.49 -8.01
CA ILE A 155 -8.19 -12.96 -8.98
C ILE A 155 -7.39 -14.13 -8.43
N THR A 156 -6.78 -14.90 -9.32
CA THR A 156 -5.94 -16.07 -8.99
C THR A 156 -4.46 -15.66 -8.86
N GLU A 157 -3.62 -16.53 -8.26
CA GLU A 157 -2.16 -16.34 -8.24
C GLU A 157 -1.57 -16.27 -9.66
N ASP A 158 -2.11 -17.00 -10.63
CA ASP A 158 -1.67 -16.92 -12.02
C ASP A 158 -1.94 -15.51 -12.61
N GLN A 159 -3.07 -14.92 -12.26
CA GLN A 159 -3.37 -13.55 -12.66
C GLN A 159 -2.49 -12.51 -11.93
N VAL A 160 -2.16 -12.75 -10.65
CA VAL A 160 -1.18 -11.94 -9.91
C VAL A 160 0.17 -11.96 -10.61
N ASN A 161 0.64 -13.12 -11.07
CA ASN A 161 1.88 -13.26 -11.85
C ASN A 161 1.86 -12.50 -13.19
N ASN A 162 0.68 -12.11 -13.66
CA ASN A 162 0.45 -11.24 -14.81
C ASN A 162 0.01 -9.82 -14.43
N PHE A 163 0.35 -9.37 -13.23
CA PHE A 163 0.12 -8.03 -12.67
C PHE A 163 -1.36 -7.62 -12.49
N ALA A 164 -2.30 -8.57 -12.45
CA ALA A 164 -3.73 -8.26 -12.31
C ALA A 164 -4.12 -7.67 -10.93
N GLY A 165 -3.26 -7.77 -9.92
CA GLY A 165 -3.44 -7.11 -8.62
C GLY A 165 -2.87 -5.69 -8.56
N ASN A 166 -1.89 -5.40 -9.42
CA ASN A 166 -1.14 -4.13 -9.38
C ASN A 166 -1.76 -3.11 -10.34
N MET A 167 -2.85 -2.49 -9.92
CA MET A 167 -3.59 -1.51 -10.73
C MET A 167 -3.78 -0.21 -9.97
N LEU A 168 -3.97 0.88 -10.72
CA LEU A 168 -4.31 2.19 -10.21
C LEU A 168 -5.55 2.69 -10.94
N GLU A 169 -6.61 3.03 -10.18
CA GLU A 169 -7.75 3.73 -10.73
C GLU A 169 -7.38 5.20 -11.00
N VAL A 170 -7.70 5.67 -12.19
CA VAL A 170 -7.52 7.08 -12.56
C VAL A 170 -8.82 7.66 -13.09
N LYS A 171 -9.13 8.88 -12.72
CA LYS A 171 -10.31 9.59 -13.19
C LYS A 171 -10.06 10.17 -14.57
N GLY A 172 -10.92 9.85 -15.54
CA GLY A 172 -10.90 10.44 -16.87
C GLY A 172 -11.45 11.87 -16.90
N THR A 173 -11.22 12.59 -18.01
CA THR A 173 -11.71 13.97 -18.20
C THR A 173 -13.23 14.08 -18.31
N ASP A 174 -13.91 12.97 -18.57
CA ASP A 174 -15.37 12.83 -18.75
C ASP A 174 -16.03 12.03 -17.61
N ASP A 175 -15.44 12.03 -16.43
CA ASP A 175 -15.85 11.28 -15.24
C ASP A 175 -15.93 9.75 -15.43
N ARG A 176 -15.45 9.20 -16.56
CA ARG A 176 -15.26 7.76 -16.71
C ARG A 176 -13.98 7.32 -15.99
N ARG A 177 -14.05 6.19 -15.33
CA ARG A 177 -12.98 5.57 -14.52
C ARG A 177 -12.58 4.23 -15.10
#